data_442ac19cd0c13d9cba53804c16b1428e
#
_entry.id   442ac19cd0c13d9cba53804c16b1428e
#
_cell.length_a   1.000
_cell.length_b   1.000
_cell.length_c   1.000
_cell.angle_alpha   90.00
_cell.angle_beta   90.00
_cell.angle_gamma   90.00
#
_symmetry.space_group_name_H-M   'P 1'
#
loop_
_entity.id
_entity.type
_entity.pdbx_description
1 polymer ?
#
loop_
_entity_poly.entity_id
_entity_poly.type
_entity_poly.pdbx_seq_one_letter_code
_entity_poly.pdbx_strand_id
1 'polypeptide(L)'
;AQVNSIAEIRSRLRSNGIDVPIVADVHFSSEIAIAAAAVVDKVRINPGNFHRDHNKAREQFSKLVAVCKEHGTALRVGVNHGSLGERITELYGNTSFAMKEAAMEWLRMCRENGFESVVVSLKASNTIVMVEAYRLLVNAMIEEDMHFPIHLGVTEAGNGDAGRIKSLVGISSLLAEGIGDTIRVSLTEPPVNELPAAQYLARERLLFDASCDFGKRLLDKEIDSLTIGGTYLDAEGNAVDITPEFGNYLVDELMQAARRRFYRPEYIACPGCGRTMYNLQEAFETVKSRTSHLQGMVIAVMGCIVNGPGEMADADWGYVGEGNGKVSIYHRNEAVLKHVPEAEAVDRLLELIERAES
;
A
#
# COMPACT_ATOMS: atom_id res chain seq x y z
N ALA A 1 14.66 10.82 -20.30
CA ALA A 1 15.68 10.64 -19.24
C ALA A 1 15.39 9.39 -18.39
N GLN A 2 14.24 9.31 -17.71
CA GLN A 2 13.92 8.21 -16.77
C GLN A 2 13.99 6.80 -17.40
N VAL A 3 13.40 6.61 -18.59
CA VAL A 3 13.41 5.31 -19.29
C VAL A 3 14.84 4.88 -19.64
N ASN A 4 15.70 5.82 -20.05
CA ASN A 4 17.11 5.53 -20.35
C ASN A 4 17.87 5.09 -19.09
N SER A 5 17.58 5.70 -17.92
CA SER A 5 18.19 5.30 -16.66
C SER A 5 17.78 3.88 -16.26
N ILE A 6 16.50 3.50 -16.48
CA ILE A 6 16.03 2.14 -16.21
C ILE A 6 16.73 1.13 -17.14
N ALA A 7 16.85 1.44 -18.42
CA ALA A 7 17.57 0.60 -19.38
C ALA A 7 19.04 0.41 -18.99
N GLU A 8 19.71 1.47 -18.52
CA GLU A 8 21.08 1.40 -18.02
C GLU A 8 21.19 0.55 -16.75
N ILE A 9 20.28 0.71 -15.79
CA ILE A 9 20.22 -0.12 -14.57
C ILE A 9 20.08 -1.59 -14.96
N ARG A 10 19.15 -1.93 -15.85
CA ARG A 10 18.97 -3.30 -16.33
C ARG A 10 20.26 -3.85 -16.96
N SER A 11 20.91 -3.08 -17.83
CA SER A 11 22.15 -3.48 -18.47
C SER A 11 23.27 -3.74 -17.45
N ARG A 12 23.41 -2.87 -16.45
CA ARG A 12 24.42 -3.04 -15.37
C ARG A 12 24.13 -4.24 -14.49
N LEU A 13 22.88 -4.50 -14.13
CA LEU A 13 22.50 -5.69 -13.36
C LEU A 13 22.87 -6.97 -14.14
N ARG A 14 22.47 -7.06 -15.42
CA ARG A 14 22.78 -8.21 -16.28
C ARG A 14 24.27 -8.42 -16.46
N SER A 15 25.05 -7.35 -16.67
CA SER A 15 26.52 -7.43 -16.79
C SER A 15 27.22 -7.90 -15.51
N ASN A 16 26.58 -7.76 -14.36
CA ASN A 16 27.06 -8.27 -13.06
C ASN A 16 26.47 -9.65 -12.70
N GLY A 17 25.80 -10.34 -13.64
CA GLY A 17 25.21 -11.66 -13.41
C GLY A 17 23.96 -11.64 -12.55
N ILE A 18 23.31 -10.48 -12.36
CA ILE A 18 22.08 -10.30 -11.58
C ILE A 18 20.90 -10.36 -12.54
N ASP A 19 20.17 -11.46 -12.50
CA ASP A 19 19.05 -11.74 -13.41
C ASP A 19 17.69 -11.60 -12.69
N VAL A 20 17.46 -10.47 -12.04
CA VAL A 20 16.18 -10.17 -11.40
C VAL A 20 15.25 -9.40 -12.35
N PRO A 21 13.94 -9.72 -12.40
CA PRO A 21 12.99 -8.95 -13.19
C PRO A 21 12.86 -7.52 -12.69
N ILE A 22 12.81 -6.56 -13.60
CA ILE A 22 12.63 -5.13 -13.29
C ILE A 22 11.19 -4.73 -13.56
N VAL A 23 10.56 -4.09 -12.59
CA VAL A 23 9.20 -3.54 -12.70
C VAL A 23 9.27 -2.02 -12.69
N ALA A 24 8.81 -1.38 -13.78
CA ALA A 24 8.63 0.06 -13.81
C ALA A 24 7.25 0.42 -13.21
N ASP A 25 7.26 1.20 -12.15
CA ASP A 25 6.04 1.73 -11.52
C ASP A 25 5.76 3.13 -12.06
N VAL A 26 4.85 3.23 -13.03
CA VAL A 26 4.60 4.45 -13.79
C VAL A 26 3.30 5.12 -13.34
N HIS A 27 3.40 6.44 -13.09
CA HIS A 27 2.29 7.28 -12.70
C HIS A 27 2.18 8.50 -13.62
N PHE A 28 0.97 8.95 -13.90
CA PHE A 28 0.62 10.21 -14.56
C PHE A 28 1.10 10.39 -16.02
N SER A 29 1.68 9.37 -16.65
CA SER A 29 2.10 9.49 -18.06
C SER A 29 1.98 8.14 -18.77
N SER A 30 1.01 8.07 -19.66
CA SER A 30 0.85 6.93 -20.58
C SER A 30 2.04 6.78 -21.52
N GLU A 31 2.65 7.89 -21.95
CA GLU A 31 3.82 7.91 -22.84
C GLU A 31 5.05 7.27 -22.17
N ILE A 32 5.26 7.57 -20.88
CA ILE A 32 6.35 6.95 -20.11
C ILE A 32 6.07 5.46 -19.92
N ALA A 33 4.83 5.07 -19.67
CA ALA A 33 4.46 3.66 -19.54
C ALA A 33 4.75 2.87 -20.82
N ILE A 34 4.35 3.41 -21.98
CA ILE A 34 4.60 2.84 -23.30
C ILE A 34 6.11 2.72 -23.57
N ALA A 35 6.87 3.80 -23.31
CA ALA A 35 8.32 3.78 -23.53
C ALA A 35 9.04 2.81 -22.55
N ALA A 36 8.59 2.70 -21.31
CA ALA A 36 9.16 1.79 -20.32
C ALA A 36 8.89 0.32 -20.68
N ALA A 37 7.74 0.01 -21.28
CA ALA A 37 7.38 -1.34 -21.67
C ALA A 37 8.39 -1.98 -22.64
N ALA A 38 9.13 -1.19 -23.41
CA ALA A 38 10.16 -1.70 -24.30
C ALA A 38 11.48 -2.10 -23.59
N VAL A 39 11.67 -1.70 -22.32
CA VAL A 39 12.98 -1.85 -21.65
C VAL A 39 12.92 -2.56 -20.28
N VAL A 40 11.73 -2.95 -19.80
CA VAL A 40 11.54 -3.63 -18.51
C VAL A 40 10.84 -4.98 -18.68
N ASP A 41 10.81 -5.76 -17.61
CA ASP A 41 10.14 -7.06 -17.62
C ASP A 41 8.65 -6.93 -17.27
N LYS A 42 8.27 -5.86 -16.54
CA LYS A 42 6.88 -5.54 -16.20
C LYS A 42 6.69 -4.03 -16.06
N VAL A 43 5.55 -3.52 -16.51
CA VAL A 43 5.11 -2.15 -16.23
C VAL A 43 3.91 -2.19 -15.29
N ARG A 44 3.94 -1.39 -14.21
CA ARG A 44 2.75 -1.14 -13.40
C ARG A 44 2.16 0.19 -13.81
N ILE A 45 0.87 0.19 -14.04
CA ILE A 45 0.05 1.38 -14.23
C ILE A 45 -1.02 1.49 -13.16
N ASN A 46 -1.45 2.71 -12.87
CA ASN A 46 -2.62 2.95 -12.01
C ASN A 46 -3.77 3.49 -12.88
N PRO A 47 -4.90 2.76 -12.96
CA PRO A 47 -6.10 3.20 -13.67
C PRO A 47 -6.50 4.66 -13.39
N GLY A 48 -6.48 5.06 -12.12
CA GLY A 48 -6.94 6.36 -11.69
C GLY A 48 -6.07 7.54 -12.13
N ASN A 49 -4.83 7.30 -12.57
CA ASN A 49 -3.92 8.37 -12.99
C ASN A 49 -3.14 8.06 -14.29
N PHE A 50 -3.52 7.05 -15.04
CA PHE A 50 -2.86 6.69 -16.30
C PHE A 50 -3.01 7.78 -17.36
N HIS A 51 -4.20 8.34 -17.50
CA HIS A 51 -4.51 9.47 -18.38
C HIS A 51 -5.73 10.23 -17.88
N ARG A 52 -5.72 11.56 -17.96
CA ARG A 52 -6.84 12.40 -17.48
C ARG A 52 -8.13 12.22 -18.29
N ASP A 53 -8.01 12.08 -19.61
CA ASP A 53 -9.12 11.84 -20.53
C ASP A 53 -9.33 10.34 -20.69
N HIS A 54 -10.50 9.86 -20.34
CA HIS A 54 -10.85 8.43 -20.36
C HIS A 54 -10.83 7.82 -21.77
N ASN A 55 -11.29 8.55 -22.78
CA ASN A 55 -11.27 8.04 -24.16
C ASN A 55 -9.84 7.90 -24.69
N LYS A 56 -8.99 8.89 -24.39
CA LYS A 56 -7.56 8.82 -24.69
C LYS A 56 -6.85 7.75 -23.86
N ALA A 57 -7.30 7.50 -22.64
CA ALA A 57 -6.78 6.40 -21.80
C ALA A 57 -6.92 5.06 -22.51
N ARG A 58 -8.08 4.77 -23.11
CA ARG A 58 -8.32 3.51 -23.87
C ARG A 58 -7.39 3.40 -25.07
N GLU A 59 -7.24 4.49 -25.86
CA GLU A 59 -6.33 4.51 -27.02
C GLU A 59 -4.88 4.28 -26.60
N GLN A 60 -4.39 5.03 -25.60
CA GLN A 60 -3.02 4.90 -25.09
C GLN A 60 -2.78 3.53 -24.44
N PHE A 61 -3.80 2.96 -23.81
CA PHE A 61 -3.71 1.62 -23.24
C PHE A 61 -3.55 0.55 -24.34
N SER A 62 -4.29 0.64 -25.45
CA SER A 62 -4.11 -0.27 -26.58
C SER A 62 -2.70 -0.17 -27.18
N LYS A 63 -2.12 1.05 -27.23
CA LYS A 63 -0.71 1.23 -27.64
C LYS A 63 0.26 0.59 -26.65
N LEU A 64 0.02 0.76 -25.35
CA LEU A 64 0.84 0.12 -24.31
C LEU A 64 0.80 -1.41 -24.45
N VAL A 65 -0.39 -1.99 -24.60
CA VAL A 65 -0.56 -3.43 -24.79
C VAL A 65 0.17 -3.93 -26.05
N ALA A 66 0.13 -3.17 -27.14
CA ALA A 66 0.85 -3.54 -28.37
C ALA A 66 2.36 -3.62 -28.11
N VAL A 67 2.95 -2.64 -27.43
CA VAL A 67 4.38 -2.67 -27.07
C VAL A 67 4.69 -3.79 -26.07
N CYS A 68 3.81 -4.02 -25.09
CA CYS A 68 3.97 -5.16 -24.17
C CYS A 68 4.01 -6.51 -24.90
N LYS A 69 3.13 -6.71 -25.89
CA LYS A 69 3.13 -7.93 -26.74
C LYS A 69 4.41 -8.05 -27.56
N GLU A 70 4.88 -6.96 -28.16
CA GLU A 70 6.09 -6.93 -29.00
C GLU A 70 7.35 -7.30 -28.20
N HIS A 71 7.44 -6.80 -26.95
CA HIS A 71 8.63 -7.00 -26.11
C HIS A 71 8.50 -8.11 -25.05
N GLY A 72 7.36 -8.81 -24.99
CA GLY A 72 7.11 -9.84 -23.98
C GLY A 72 6.98 -9.27 -22.55
N THR A 73 6.62 -7.99 -22.42
CA THR A 73 6.54 -7.29 -21.14
C THR A 73 5.20 -7.56 -20.47
N ALA A 74 5.21 -7.95 -19.20
CA ALA A 74 4.00 -8.12 -18.43
C ALA A 74 3.43 -6.76 -17.97
N LEU A 75 2.14 -6.72 -17.66
CA LEU A 75 1.47 -5.55 -17.13
C LEU A 75 0.93 -5.81 -15.73
N ARG A 76 1.02 -4.83 -14.82
CA ARG A 76 0.25 -4.82 -13.59
C ARG A 76 -0.76 -3.68 -13.59
N VAL A 77 -2.03 -4.03 -13.54
CA VAL A 77 -3.13 -3.10 -13.25
C VAL A 77 -3.19 -2.92 -11.75
N GLY A 78 -2.68 -1.79 -11.27
CA GLY A 78 -2.48 -1.53 -9.84
C GLY A 78 -3.32 -0.37 -9.34
N VAL A 79 -4.45 -0.68 -8.73
CA VAL A 79 -5.37 0.29 -8.11
C VAL A 79 -4.94 0.56 -6.67
N ASN A 80 -4.94 1.82 -6.26
CA ASN A 80 -4.82 2.24 -4.88
C ASN A 80 -6.08 2.97 -4.44
N HIS A 81 -6.55 2.72 -3.22
CA HIS A 81 -7.75 3.35 -2.63
C HIS A 81 -7.72 4.87 -2.71
N GLY A 82 -6.56 5.48 -2.46
CA GLY A 82 -6.37 6.92 -2.49
C GLY A 82 -6.23 7.56 -3.88
N SER A 83 -6.32 6.79 -4.98
CA SER A 83 -6.12 7.31 -6.34
C SER A 83 -6.96 6.57 -7.37
N LEU A 84 -8.27 6.47 -7.13
CA LEU A 84 -9.23 5.79 -8.01
C LEU A 84 -9.54 6.55 -9.30
N GLY A 85 -9.26 7.85 -9.33
CA GLY A 85 -9.64 8.76 -10.41
C GLY A 85 -11.05 9.34 -10.22
N GLU A 86 -11.21 10.59 -10.70
CA GLU A 86 -12.41 11.40 -10.46
C GLU A 86 -13.69 10.69 -10.90
N ARG A 87 -13.71 10.15 -12.11
CA ARG A 87 -14.88 9.44 -12.66
C ARG A 87 -15.37 8.26 -11.81
N ILE A 88 -14.45 7.43 -11.33
CA ILE A 88 -14.79 6.27 -10.49
C ILE A 88 -15.29 6.74 -9.13
N THR A 89 -14.64 7.75 -8.56
CA THR A 89 -15.03 8.31 -7.26
C THR A 89 -16.40 9.01 -7.32
N GLU A 90 -16.71 9.69 -8.41
CA GLU A 90 -18.05 10.29 -8.63
C GLU A 90 -19.16 9.24 -8.74
N LEU A 91 -18.88 8.10 -9.40
CA LEU A 91 -19.86 7.05 -9.62
C LEU A 91 -20.11 6.18 -8.37
N TYR A 92 -19.05 5.85 -7.63
CA TYR A 92 -19.08 4.79 -6.61
C TYR A 92 -18.53 5.22 -5.25
N GLY A 93 -18.09 6.47 -5.10
CA GLY A 93 -17.40 6.95 -3.91
C GLY A 93 -16.00 6.37 -3.76
N ASN A 94 -15.38 6.60 -2.60
CA ASN A 94 -14.08 6.02 -2.26
C ASN A 94 -14.30 4.73 -1.44
N THR A 95 -14.64 3.64 -2.10
CA THR A 95 -15.09 2.38 -1.49
C THR A 95 -14.34 1.16 -2.04
N SER A 96 -14.41 0.03 -1.33
CA SER A 96 -13.93 -1.27 -1.81
C SER A 96 -14.57 -1.66 -3.15
N PHE A 97 -15.86 -1.35 -3.32
CA PHE A 97 -16.58 -1.57 -4.57
C PHE A 97 -16.02 -0.73 -5.72
N ALA A 98 -15.72 0.55 -5.47
CA ALA A 98 -15.10 1.43 -6.46
C ALA A 98 -13.71 0.92 -6.90
N MET A 99 -12.92 0.40 -5.97
CA MET A 99 -11.63 -0.24 -6.28
C MET A 99 -11.80 -1.43 -7.23
N LYS A 100 -12.77 -2.31 -6.94
CA LYS A 100 -13.12 -3.45 -7.78
C LYS A 100 -13.55 -3.00 -9.17
N GLU A 101 -14.46 -2.03 -9.29
CA GLU A 101 -14.92 -1.53 -10.59
C GLU A 101 -13.77 -0.89 -11.40
N ALA A 102 -12.91 -0.09 -10.75
CA ALA A 102 -11.73 0.47 -11.40
C ALA A 102 -10.82 -0.61 -11.98
N ALA A 103 -10.58 -1.71 -11.25
CA ALA A 103 -9.77 -2.81 -11.75
C ALA A 103 -10.46 -3.57 -12.89
N MET A 104 -11.73 -3.95 -12.71
CA MET A 104 -12.48 -4.74 -13.69
C MET A 104 -12.61 -4.04 -15.04
N GLU A 105 -12.80 -2.73 -15.05
CA GLU A 105 -12.82 -1.96 -16.31
C GLU A 105 -11.52 -2.16 -17.12
N TRP A 106 -10.37 -2.13 -16.47
CA TRP A 106 -9.08 -2.30 -17.14
C TRP A 106 -8.76 -3.74 -17.48
N LEU A 107 -9.22 -4.70 -16.67
CA LEU A 107 -9.10 -6.13 -17.00
C LEU A 107 -9.95 -6.48 -18.23
N ARG A 108 -11.15 -5.90 -18.36
CA ARG A 108 -11.97 -6.02 -19.59
C ARG A 108 -11.24 -5.46 -20.80
N MET A 109 -10.56 -4.29 -20.67
CA MET A 109 -9.73 -3.75 -21.76
C MET A 109 -8.54 -4.66 -22.09
N CYS A 110 -7.92 -5.33 -21.11
CA CYS A 110 -6.89 -6.34 -21.38
C CYS A 110 -7.45 -7.48 -22.25
N ARG A 111 -8.59 -8.02 -21.86
CA ARG A 111 -9.29 -9.08 -22.61
C ARG A 111 -9.69 -8.64 -24.01
N GLU A 112 -10.26 -7.44 -24.19
CA GLU A 112 -10.61 -6.85 -25.48
C GLU A 112 -9.39 -6.74 -26.42
N ASN A 113 -8.22 -6.45 -25.87
CA ASN A 113 -6.95 -6.41 -26.59
C ASN A 113 -6.28 -7.79 -26.73
N GLY A 114 -6.89 -8.89 -26.25
CA GLY A 114 -6.29 -10.24 -26.26
C GLY A 114 -4.97 -10.30 -25.53
N PHE A 115 -4.86 -9.68 -24.34
CA PHE A 115 -3.63 -9.59 -23.55
C PHE A 115 -3.83 -10.23 -22.17
N GLU A 116 -3.10 -11.31 -21.91
CA GLU A 116 -3.25 -12.15 -20.72
C GLU A 116 -2.07 -12.06 -19.76
N SER A 117 -0.93 -11.47 -20.17
CA SER A 117 0.24 -11.27 -19.29
C SER A 117 0.00 -10.14 -18.29
N VAL A 118 -1.04 -10.28 -17.48
CA VAL A 118 -1.55 -9.26 -16.57
C VAL A 118 -1.54 -9.75 -15.13
N VAL A 119 -1.16 -8.88 -14.21
CA VAL A 119 -1.33 -9.04 -12.76
C VAL A 119 -2.21 -7.91 -12.25
N VAL A 120 -3.11 -8.18 -11.32
CA VAL A 120 -3.97 -7.15 -10.73
C VAL A 120 -3.65 -6.93 -9.26
N SER A 121 -3.72 -5.68 -8.79
CA SER A 121 -3.56 -5.34 -7.38
C SER A 121 -4.49 -4.22 -6.94
N LEU A 122 -5.09 -4.40 -5.74
CA LEU A 122 -5.97 -3.42 -5.09
C LEU A 122 -5.42 -3.13 -3.69
N LYS A 123 -4.74 -2.01 -3.52
CA LYS A 123 -4.07 -1.66 -2.26
C LYS A 123 -4.80 -0.57 -1.53
N ALA A 124 -4.91 -0.73 -0.21
CA ALA A 124 -5.39 0.30 0.71
C ALA A 124 -4.53 0.30 1.98
N SER A 125 -4.49 1.41 2.68
CA SER A 125 -3.90 1.50 4.03
C SER A 125 -4.82 0.91 5.08
N ASN A 126 -6.13 0.91 4.82
CA ASN A 126 -7.15 0.27 5.64
C ASN A 126 -7.26 -1.22 5.26
N THR A 127 -6.92 -2.11 6.19
CA THR A 127 -6.91 -3.57 5.97
C THR A 127 -8.30 -4.12 5.66
N ILE A 128 -9.36 -3.56 6.28
CA ILE A 128 -10.74 -3.99 6.04
C ILE A 128 -11.13 -3.67 4.58
N VAL A 129 -10.90 -2.43 4.15
CA VAL A 129 -11.18 -1.98 2.77
C VAL A 129 -10.40 -2.82 1.76
N MET A 130 -9.12 -3.10 2.06
CA MET A 130 -8.27 -3.90 1.18
C MET A 130 -8.81 -5.32 1.02
N VAL A 131 -9.08 -6.01 2.12
CA VAL A 131 -9.57 -7.41 2.10
C VAL A 131 -10.90 -7.50 1.37
N GLU A 132 -11.83 -6.61 1.67
CA GLU A 132 -13.13 -6.55 1.00
C GLU A 132 -12.99 -6.30 -0.50
N ALA A 133 -12.11 -5.36 -0.92
CA ALA A 133 -11.89 -5.07 -2.34
C ALA A 133 -11.38 -6.28 -3.12
N TYR A 134 -10.45 -7.06 -2.55
CA TYR A 134 -9.97 -8.29 -3.21
C TYR A 134 -11.04 -9.37 -3.27
N ARG A 135 -11.83 -9.57 -2.22
CA ARG A 135 -12.95 -10.52 -2.24
C ARG A 135 -13.97 -10.17 -3.34
N LEU A 136 -14.33 -8.88 -3.45
CA LEU A 136 -15.20 -8.38 -4.51
C LEU A 136 -14.60 -8.58 -5.91
N LEU A 137 -13.29 -8.32 -6.05
CA LEU A 137 -12.58 -8.52 -7.31
C LEU A 137 -12.60 -9.98 -7.75
N VAL A 138 -12.26 -10.91 -6.84
CA VAL A 138 -12.23 -12.35 -7.15
C VAL A 138 -13.60 -12.83 -7.62
N ASN A 139 -14.66 -12.46 -6.92
CA ASN A 139 -16.03 -12.81 -7.30
C ASN A 139 -16.36 -12.27 -8.70
N ALA A 140 -16.05 -10.99 -8.98
CA ALA A 140 -16.32 -10.40 -10.30
C ALA A 140 -15.46 -11.03 -11.40
N MET A 141 -14.22 -11.42 -11.13
CA MET A 141 -13.37 -12.13 -12.09
C MET A 141 -13.94 -13.53 -12.40
N ILE A 142 -14.42 -14.26 -11.38
CA ILE A 142 -15.06 -15.57 -11.57
C ILE A 142 -16.34 -15.43 -12.41
N GLU A 143 -17.20 -14.46 -12.11
CA GLU A 143 -18.44 -14.20 -12.85
C GLU A 143 -18.20 -13.89 -14.34
N GLU A 144 -17.08 -13.26 -14.66
CA GLU A 144 -16.69 -12.89 -16.02
C GLU A 144 -15.69 -13.87 -16.69
N ASP A 145 -15.43 -15.02 -16.06
CA ASP A 145 -14.44 -16.02 -16.54
C ASP A 145 -13.06 -15.40 -16.81
N MET A 146 -12.54 -14.67 -15.82
CA MET A 146 -11.21 -14.07 -15.81
C MET A 146 -10.34 -14.71 -14.74
N HIS A 147 -9.08 -15.06 -15.10
CA HIS A 147 -8.14 -15.78 -14.21
C HIS A 147 -6.79 -15.07 -14.13
N PHE A 148 -6.80 -13.77 -13.82
CA PHE A 148 -5.56 -13.00 -13.70
C PHE A 148 -4.92 -13.17 -12.32
N PRO A 149 -3.59 -13.38 -12.24
CA PRO A 149 -2.86 -13.43 -10.99
C PRO A 149 -3.06 -12.16 -10.15
N ILE A 150 -3.14 -12.35 -8.84
CA ILE A 150 -3.40 -11.31 -7.85
C ILE A 150 -2.13 -10.98 -7.06
N HIS A 151 -1.80 -9.69 -6.97
CA HIS A 151 -0.69 -9.18 -6.19
C HIS A 151 -1.20 -8.46 -4.94
N LEU A 152 -1.03 -9.09 -3.78
CA LEU A 152 -1.49 -8.56 -2.50
C LEU A 152 -0.52 -7.53 -1.90
N GLY A 153 -1.04 -6.60 -1.12
CA GLY A 153 -0.23 -5.69 -0.31
C GLY A 153 -1.06 -4.62 0.37
N VAL A 154 -0.69 -4.31 1.61
CA VAL A 154 -1.15 -3.11 2.30
C VAL A 154 -0.24 -1.95 1.88
N THR A 155 -0.81 -0.82 1.47
CA THR A 155 -0.02 0.37 1.18
C THR A 155 0.07 1.25 2.43
N GLU A 156 1.17 1.99 2.57
CA GLU A 156 1.37 2.96 3.67
C GLU A 156 1.12 2.35 5.06
N ALA A 157 1.66 1.16 5.27
CA ALA A 157 1.45 0.41 6.50
C ALA A 157 2.14 1.04 7.73
N GLY A 158 3.05 1.99 7.54
CA GLY A 158 3.88 2.56 8.59
C GLY A 158 5.24 1.87 8.70
N ASN A 159 5.84 1.86 9.89
CA ASN A 159 7.15 1.27 10.14
C ASN A 159 7.13 0.29 11.33
N GLY A 160 8.27 -0.33 11.58
CA GLY A 160 8.48 -1.24 12.71
C GLY A 160 7.52 -2.43 12.68
N ASP A 161 7.31 -3.03 13.83
CA ASP A 161 6.43 -4.20 13.96
C ASP A 161 4.97 -3.86 13.65
N ALA A 162 4.51 -2.67 14.00
CA ALA A 162 3.15 -2.23 13.67
C ALA A 162 2.86 -2.28 12.16
N GLY A 163 3.80 -1.77 11.35
CA GLY A 163 3.67 -1.82 9.88
C GLY A 163 3.74 -3.24 9.34
N ARG A 164 4.61 -4.07 9.92
CA ARG A 164 4.74 -5.49 9.59
C ARG A 164 3.46 -6.25 9.90
N ILE A 165 2.97 -6.15 11.14
CA ILE A 165 1.73 -6.82 11.58
C ILE A 165 0.53 -6.39 10.75
N LYS A 166 0.39 -5.08 10.49
CA LYS A 166 -0.69 -4.54 9.67
C LYS A 166 -0.67 -5.13 8.25
N SER A 167 0.51 -5.21 7.64
CA SER A 167 0.69 -5.83 6.32
C SER A 167 0.33 -7.30 6.34
N LEU A 168 0.76 -8.02 7.37
CA LEU A 168 0.51 -9.45 7.53
C LEU A 168 -0.96 -9.75 7.77
N VAL A 169 -1.63 -9.04 8.68
CA VAL A 169 -3.07 -9.22 8.94
C VAL A 169 -3.88 -9.09 7.63
N GLY A 170 -3.60 -8.06 6.83
CA GLY A 170 -4.30 -7.89 5.56
C GLY A 170 -3.98 -8.97 4.53
N ILE A 171 -2.69 -9.29 4.35
CA ILE A 171 -2.24 -10.25 3.33
C ILE A 171 -2.64 -11.68 3.71
N SER A 172 -2.36 -12.10 4.95
CA SER A 172 -2.63 -13.48 5.37
C SER A 172 -4.11 -13.82 5.39
N SER A 173 -4.98 -12.84 5.68
CA SER A 173 -6.43 -13.07 5.64
C SER A 173 -6.90 -13.52 4.24
N LEU A 174 -6.31 -12.95 3.19
CA LEU A 174 -6.63 -13.33 1.80
C LEU A 174 -5.94 -14.64 1.41
N LEU A 175 -4.67 -14.83 1.79
CA LEU A 175 -3.96 -16.09 1.51
C LEU A 175 -4.65 -17.30 2.17
N ALA A 176 -5.24 -17.13 3.36
CA ALA A 176 -6.02 -18.17 4.03
C ALA A 176 -7.31 -18.55 3.28
N GLU A 177 -7.77 -17.69 2.35
CA GLU A 177 -8.90 -17.94 1.46
C GLU A 177 -8.46 -18.46 0.07
N GLY A 178 -7.16 -18.68 -0.14
CA GLY A 178 -6.61 -19.06 -1.43
C GLY A 178 -6.52 -17.89 -2.43
N ILE A 179 -6.61 -16.65 -1.95
CA ILE A 179 -6.52 -15.43 -2.76
C ILE A 179 -5.10 -14.86 -2.67
N GLY A 180 -4.43 -14.74 -3.81
CA GLY A 180 -3.12 -14.09 -3.93
C GLY A 180 -2.03 -15.01 -4.45
N ASP A 181 -1.27 -14.52 -5.43
CA ASP A 181 -0.18 -15.23 -6.11
C ASP A 181 1.19 -14.61 -5.78
N THR A 182 1.21 -13.32 -5.53
CA THR A 182 2.42 -12.57 -5.15
C THR A 182 2.07 -11.53 -4.08
N ILE A 183 3.06 -11.14 -3.29
CA ILE A 183 2.87 -10.17 -2.20
C ILE A 183 3.88 -9.03 -2.27
N ARG A 184 3.53 -7.88 -1.66
CA ARG A 184 4.46 -6.82 -1.31
C ARG A 184 4.20 -6.32 0.11
N VAL A 185 5.23 -6.31 0.92
CA VAL A 185 5.28 -5.52 2.15
C VAL A 185 5.80 -4.13 1.80
N SER A 186 5.22 -3.07 2.36
CA SER A 186 5.60 -1.68 2.09
C SER A 186 5.70 -0.93 3.42
N LEU A 187 6.93 -0.56 3.80
CA LEU A 187 7.24 0.08 5.08
C LEU A 187 7.85 1.46 4.86
N THR A 188 7.69 2.34 5.85
CA THR A 188 8.38 3.64 5.92
C THR A 188 9.77 3.43 6.55
N GLU A 189 10.58 2.61 5.87
CA GLU A 189 11.93 2.22 6.26
C GLU A 189 12.81 2.12 5.01
N PRO A 190 14.16 2.03 5.15
CA PRO A 190 15.00 1.70 4.00
C PRO A 190 14.49 0.43 3.29
N PRO A 191 14.41 0.39 1.95
CA PRO A 191 13.82 -0.74 1.21
C PRO A 191 14.46 -2.10 1.52
N VAL A 192 15.72 -2.13 1.95
CA VAL A 192 16.39 -3.36 2.40
C VAL A 192 15.70 -4.01 3.59
N ASN A 193 15.00 -3.25 4.43
CA ASN A 193 14.26 -3.74 5.58
C ASN A 193 12.89 -4.36 5.21
N GLU A 194 12.42 -4.15 3.97
CA GLU A 194 11.24 -4.84 3.44
C GLU A 194 11.56 -6.30 3.07
N LEU A 195 12.81 -6.59 2.70
CA LEU A 195 13.25 -7.94 2.30
C LEU A 195 13.12 -8.98 3.42
N PRO A 196 13.60 -8.73 4.65
CA PRO A 196 13.34 -9.64 5.76
C PRO A 196 11.85 -9.82 5.99
N ALA A 197 11.02 -8.78 6.00
CA ALA A 197 9.59 -8.92 6.19
C ALA A 197 8.93 -9.73 5.07
N ALA A 198 9.36 -9.60 3.83
CA ALA A 198 8.89 -10.43 2.72
C ALA A 198 9.42 -11.87 2.80
N GLN A 199 10.66 -12.07 3.24
CA GLN A 199 11.25 -13.39 3.49
C GLN A 199 10.80 -14.00 4.82
N TYR A 200 10.40 -13.17 5.76
CA TYR A 200 9.97 -13.47 7.11
C TYR A 200 8.56 -14.08 7.17
N LEU A 201 7.75 -13.88 6.16
CA LEU A 201 6.60 -14.76 5.90
C LEU A 201 7.00 -16.24 5.89
N ALA A 202 8.30 -16.51 5.95
CA ALA A 202 8.89 -17.83 5.98
C ALA A 202 9.66 -18.20 7.27
N ARG A 203 9.97 -17.29 8.20
CA ARG A 203 10.99 -17.61 9.24
C ARG A 203 10.78 -17.18 10.68
N GLU A 204 10.11 -16.07 11.02
CA GLU A 204 9.84 -15.76 12.44
C GLU A 204 8.39 -16.05 12.79
N ARG A 205 8.22 -17.23 13.41
CA ARG A 205 6.93 -17.89 13.49
C ARG A 205 5.91 -17.17 14.36
N LEU A 206 6.25 -16.66 15.54
CA LEU A 206 5.19 -16.28 16.48
C LEU A 206 4.39 -15.05 16.05
N LEU A 207 5.06 -13.96 15.66
CA LEU A 207 4.40 -12.74 15.23
C LEU A 207 3.53 -12.98 14.00
N PHE A 208 4.03 -13.79 13.08
CA PHE A 208 3.38 -14.09 11.81
C PHE A 208 2.33 -15.18 11.92
N ASP A 209 2.63 -16.24 12.63
CA ASP A 209 1.68 -17.31 12.91
C ASP A 209 0.45 -16.70 13.62
N ALA A 210 0.65 -15.87 14.66
CA ALA A 210 -0.44 -15.17 15.32
C ALA A 210 -1.21 -14.22 14.38
N SER A 211 -0.50 -13.50 13.49
CA SER A 211 -1.16 -12.61 12.50
C SER A 211 -1.93 -13.42 11.45
N CYS A 212 -1.39 -14.55 11.01
CA CYS A 212 -2.05 -15.45 10.07
C CYS A 212 -3.24 -16.16 10.70
N ASP A 213 -3.07 -16.68 11.92
CA ASP A 213 -4.09 -17.47 12.59
C ASP A 213 -5.28 -16.63 13.06
N PHE A 214 -5.03 -15.42 13.54
CA PHE A 214 -6.05 -14.58 14.15
C PHE A 214 -6.48 -13.40 13.28
N GLY A 215 -5.64 -12.95 12.33
CA GLY A 215 -5.91 -11.75 11.52
C GLY A 215 -7.23 -11.85 10.76
N LYS A 216 -7.44 -12.93 10.01
CA LYS A 216 -8.70 -13.18 9.29
C LYS A 216 -9.90 -13.18 10.23
N ARG A 217 -9.82 -13.94 11.32
CA ARG A 217 -10.91 -14.09 12.28
C ARG A 217 -11.27 -12.78 12.98
N LEU A 218 -10.29 -11.89 13.21
CA LEU A 218 -10.50 -10.56 13.73
C LEU A 218 -11.18 -9.65 12.70
N LEU A 219 -10.74 -9.68 11.44
CA LEU A 219 -11.32 -8.89 10.34
C LEU A 219 -12.76 -9.32 10.05
N ASP A 220 -13.04 -10.61 10.05
CA ASP A 220 -14.37 -11.20 9.82
C ASP A 220 -15.29 -11.10 11.06
N LYS A 221 -14.79 -10.54 12.16
CA LYS A 221 -15.52 -10.40 13.44
C LYS A 221 -15.98 -11.73 14.04
N GLU A 222 -15.27 -12.81 13.74
CA GLU A 222 -15.52 -14.13 14.33
C GLU A 222 -15.10 -14.21 15.79
N ILE A 223 -14.12 -13.38 16.19
CA ILE A 223 -13.64 -13.26 17.57
C ILE A 223 -13.55 -11.79 17.98
N ASP A 224 -13.90 -11.50 19.24
CA ASP A 224 -13.87 -10.13 19.81
C ASP A 224 -12.70 -9.94 20.80
N SER A 225 -12.09 -11.02 21.23
CA SER A 225 -10.94 -11.01 22.14
C SER A 225 -10.06 -12.21 21.87
N LEU A 226 -8.79 -12.07 22.20
CA LEU A 226 -7.84 -13.17 22.13
C LEU A 226 -6.81 -13.06 23.26
N THR A 227 -6.19 -14.19 23.59
CA THR A 227 -5.07 -14.29 24.53
C THR A 227 -3.98 -15.10 23.86
N ILE A 228 -2.74 -14.59 23.88
CA ILE A 228 -1.57 -15.26 23.32
C ILE A 228 -0.63 -15.61 24.49
N GLY A 229 -0.31 -16.92 24.60
CA GLY A 229 0.57 -17.45 25.64
C GLY A 229 1.02 -18.87 25.29
N GLY A 230 1.81 -19.49 26.17
CA GLY A 230 2.40 -20.82 25.93
C GLY A 230 3.84 -20.72 25.44
N THR A 231 4.25 -21.64 24.57
CA THR A 231 5.61 -21.70 24.00
C THR A 231 5.56 -21.62 22.48
N TYR A 232 6.59 -21.03 21.88
CA TYR A 232 6.82 -21.06 20.43
C TYR A 232 8.22 -21.59 20.12
N LEU A 233 8.48 -21.95 18.87
CA LEU A 233 9.81 -22.32 18.41
C LEU A 233 10.50 -21.09 17.80
N ASP A 234 11.70 -20.75 18.29
CA ASP A 234 12.53 -19.72 17.70
C ASP A 234 13.08 -20.12 16.30
N ALA A 235 13.90 -19.29 15.69
CA ALA A 235 14.48 -19.53 14.37
C ALA A 235 15.42 -20.75 14.35
N GLU A 236 16.02 -21.07 15.49
CA GLU A 236 16.91 -22.21 15.72
C GLU A 236 16.15 -23.50 16.08
N GLY A 237 14.84 -23.40 16.33
CA GLY A 237 13.97 -24.52 16.69
C GLY A 237 13.91 -24.81 18.20
N ASN A 238 14.37 -23.90 19.06
CA ASN A 238 14.28 -24.05 20.51
C ASN A 238 12.89 -23.61 21.00
N ALA A 239 12.37 -24.28 22.02
CA ALA A 239 11.13 -23.87 22.68
C ALA A 239 11.40 -22.64 23.58
N VAL A 240 10.66 -21.57 23.33
CA VAL A 240 10.73 -20.31 24.09
C VAL A 240 9.36 -19.98 24.66
N ASP A 241 9.29 -19.67 25.95
CA ASP A 241 8.05 -19.27 26.60
C ASP A 241 7.64 -17.84 26.21
N ILE A 242 6.36 -17.66 25.90
CA ILE A 242 5.76 -16.35 25.65
C ILE A 242 5.53 -15.67 27.00
N THR A 243 6.28 -14.60 27.28
CA THR A 243 6.01 -13.83 28.49
C THR A 243 4.65 -13.13 28.42
N PRO A 244 3.97 -12.89 29.57
CA PRO A 244 2.69 -12.18 29.57
C PRO A 244 2.77 -10.80 28.88
N GLU A 245 3.88 -10.08 29.04
CA GLU A 245 4.12 -8.78 28.44
C GLU A 245 4.17 -8.88 26.91
N PHE A 246 4.88 -9.88 26.38
CA PHE A 246 4.99 -10.09 24.95
C PHE A 246 3.66 -10.61 24.36
N GLY A 247 2.97 -11.50 25.06
CA GLY A 247 1.64 -11.95 24.64
C GLY A 247 0.63 -10.80 24.56
N ASN A 248 0.59 -9.91 25.56
CA ASN A 248 -0.26 -8.73 25.55
C ASN A 248 0.12 -7.76 24.42
N TYR A 249 1.41 -7.52 24.20
CA TYR A 249 1.89 -6.70 23.07
C TYR A 249 1.38 -7.23 21.73
N LEU A 250 1.49 -8.53 21.48
CA LEU A 250 0.97 -9.17 20.24
C LEU A 250 -0.53 -8.99 20.09
N VAL A 251 -1.28 -9.17 21.18
CA VAL A 251 -2.74 -8.99 21.19
C VAL A 251 -3.10 -7.56 20.80
N ASP A 252 -2.45 -6.57 21.43
CA ASP A 252 -2.70 -5.14 21.15
C ASP A 252 -2.38 -4.79 19.69
N GLU A 253 -1.26 -5.29 19.15
CA GLU A 253 -0.89 -5.09 17.75
C GLU A 253 -1.91 -5.70 16.78
N LEU A 254 -2.34 -6.94 17.02
CA LEU A 254 -3.31 -7.63 16.18
C LEU A 254 -4.69 -6.94 16.21
N MET A 255 -5.16 -6.58 17.41
CA MET A 255 -6.44 -5.89 17.58
C MET A 255 -6.45 -4.52 16.89
N GLN A 256 -5.35 -3.78 16.98
CA GLN A 256 -5.20 -2.50 16.29
C GLN A 256 -5.05 -2.67 14.78
N ALA A 257 -4.26 -3.62 14.31
CA ALA A 257 -4.07 -3.90 12.88
C ALA A 257 -5.38 -4.33 12.19
N ALA A 258 -6.24 -5.06 12.91
CA ALA A 258 -7.58 -5.42 12.46
C ALA A 258 -8.64 -4.33 12.74
N ARG A 259 -8.25 -3.16 13.24
CA ARG A 259 -9.12 -2.04 13.63
C ARG A 259 -10.25 -2.43 14.59
N ARG A 260 -10.01 -3.43 15.45
CA ARG A 260 -10.96 -3.87 16.48
C ARG A 260 -10.85 -3.03 17.75
N ARG A 261 -9.65 -2.55 18.06
CA ARG A 261 -9.37 -1.67 19.20
C ARG A 261 -8.13 -0.83 18.92
N PHE A 262 -8.13 0.43 19.34
CA PHE A 262 -7.00 1.33 19.23
C PHE A 262 -6.38 1.57 20.61
N TYR A 263 -5.14 1.19 20.78
CA TYR A 263 -4.36 1.39 22.02
C TYR A 263 -3.43 2.60 21.93
N ARG A 264 -3.14 3.02 20.73
CA ARG A 264 -2.30 4.18 20.39
C ARG A 264 -2.78 4.79 19.07
N PRO A 265 -2.19 5.92 18.60
CA PRO A 265 -2.48 6.41 17.27
C PRO A 265 -2.20 5.35 16.19
N GLU A 266 -3.04 5.30 15.17
CA GLU A 266 -2.72 4.61 13.93
C GLU A 266 -1.99 5.59 13.01
N TYR A 267 -0.87 5.15 12.43
CA TYR A 267 -0.12 5.97 11.49
C TYR A 267 -0.27 5.43 10.06
N ILE A 268 -0.60 6.33 9.13
CA ILE A 268 -0.60 6.08 7.70
C ILE A 268 0.61 6.82 7.13
N ALA A 269 1.65 6.10 6.72
CA ALA A 269 2.88 6.72 6.26
C ALA A 269 3.33 6.16 4.93
N CYS A 270 3.53 7.07 3.97
CA CYS A 270 3.97 6.71 2.63
C CYS A 270 5.43 6.19 2.66
N PRO A 271 5.78 5.17 1.85
CA PRO A 271 7.14 4.62 1.84
C PRO A 271 8.18 5.55 1.18
N GLY A 272 7.71 6.71 0.68
CA GLY A 272 8.55 7.62 -0.11
C GLY A 272 8.69 7.18 -1.57
N CYS A 273 8.85 8.14 -2.46
CA CYS A 273 9.11 7.91 -3.88
C CYS A 273 9.89 9.11 -4.45
N GLY A 274 10.21 9.09 -5.74
CA GLY A 274 10.92 10.19 -6.41
C GLY A 274 10.21 11.55 -6.38
N ARG A 275 9.00 11.64 -5.84
CA ARG A 275 8.25 12.89 -5.62
C ARG A 275 8.38 13.43 -4.20
N THR A 276 8.94 12.67 -3.28
CA THR A 276 9.19 13.10 -1.90
C THR A 276 10.34 14.12 -1.91
N MET A 277 10.07 15.32 -1.42
CA MET A 277 10.98 16.46 -1.50
C MET A 277 11.58 16.85 -0.14
N TYR A 278 11.46 15.98 0.88
CA TYR A 278 11.95 16.19 2.23
C TYR A 278 12.32 14.85 2.89
N ASN A 279 12.93 14.87 4.07
CA ASN A 279 13.27 13.65 4.81
C ASN A 279 12.01 13.08 5.48
N LEU A 280 11.24 12.29 4.71
CA LEU A 280 9.98 11.71 5.14
C LEU A 280 10.13 10.83 6.39
N GLN A 281 11.19 10.04 6.47
CA GLN A 281 11.43 9.15 7.61
C GLN A 281 11.65 9.94 8.90
N GLU A 282 12.46 10.98 8.86
CA GLU A 282 12.72 11.86 10.02
C GLU A 282 11.44 12.60 10.46
N ALA A 283 10.67 13.15 9.50
CA ALA A 283 9.41 13.79 9.79
C ALA A 283 8.40 12.80 10.40
N PHE A 284 8.33 11.57 9.87
CA PHE A 284 7.48 10.53 10.42
C PHE A 284 7.83 10.17 11.86
N GLU A 285 9.11 9.93 12.16
CA GLU A 285 9.56 9.64 13.53
C GLU A 285 9.29 10.80 14.48
N THR A 286 9.47 12.05 14.01
CA THR A 286 9.17 13.25 14.81
C THR A 286 7.69 13.35 15.13
N VAL A 287 6.81 13.21 14.12
CA VAL A 287 5.35 13.19 14.33
C VAL A 287 4.97 12.07 15.29
N LYS A 288 5.43 10.85 15.03
CA LYS A 288 5.14 9.66 15.85
C LYS A 288 5.55 9.84 17.31
N SER A 289 6.76 10.34 17.57
CA SER A 289 7.26 10.54 18.94
C SER A 289 6.45 11.57 19.72
N ARG A 290 5.96 12.62 19.05
CA ARG A 290 5.22 13.72 19.68
C ARG A 290 3.70 13.49 19.78
N THR A 291 3.16 12.52 19.03
CA THR A 291 1.72 12.21 19.01
C THR A 291 1.38 10.87 19.65
N SER A 292 2.35 10.12 20.14
CA SER A 292 2.19 8.74 20.65
C SER A 292 1.14 8.59 21.77
N HIS A 293 0.78 9.67 22.45
CA HIS A 293 -0.22 9.72 23.51
C HIS A 293 -1.67 9.88 23.02
N LEU A 294 -1.89 10.17 21.74
CA LEU A 294 -3.21 10.46 21.15
C LEU A 294 -3.92 9.16 20.74
N GLN A 295 -4.42 8.44 21.74
CA GLN A 295 -5.08 7.15 21.51
C GLN A 295 -6.32 7.29 20.60
N GLY A 296 -6.46 6.37 19.67
CA GLY A 296 -7.63 6.28 18.76
C GLY A 296 -7.59 7.24 17.57
N MET A 297 -6.60 8.12 17.49
CA MET A 297 -6.42 9.05 16.38
C MET A 297 -5.69 8.38 15.21
N VAL A 298 -6.09 8.69 14.00
CA VAL A 298 -5.41 8.26 12.77
C VAL A 298 -4.64 9.45 12.18
N ILE A 299 -3.31 9.34 12.12
CA ILE A 299 -2.42 10.42 11.67
C ILE A 299 -1.66 9.98 10.43
N ALA A 300 -1.76 10.76 9.36
CA ALA A 300 -1.06 10.49 8.11
C ALA A 300 0.19 11.36 7.94
N VAL A 301 1.28 10.76 7.45
CA VAL A 301 2.50 11.48 7.04
C VAL A 301 2.84 11.12 5.60
N MET A 302 2.63 12.07 4.70
CA MET A 302 2.68 11.87 3.25
C MET A 302 3.79 12.65 2.58
N GLY A 303 4.56 11.98 1.74
CA GLY A 303 5.71 12.56 1.04
C GLY A 303 5.37 13.63 0.00
N CYS A 304 4.14 13.68 -0.51
CA CYS A 304 3.73 14.67 -1.52
C CYS A 304 2.22 14.89 -1.58
N ILE A 305 1.82 16.06 -2.09
CA ILE A 305 0.39 16.43 -2.28
C ILE A 305 -0.29 15.69 -3.42
N VAL A 306 0.43 14.95 -4.24
CA VAL A 306 -0.13 14.34 -5.45
C VAL A 306 -1.03 13.15 -5.13
N ASN A 307 -0.55 12.25 -4.28
CA ASN A 307 -1.33 11.09 -3.82
C ASN A 307 -1.72 11.22 -2.34
N GLY A 308 -0.97 12.03 -1.56
CA GLY A 308 -1.14 12.14 -0.12
C GLY A 308 -2.58 12.32 0.31
N PRO A 309 -3.30 13.35 -0.18
CA PRO A 309 -4.69 13.59 0.26
C PRO A 309 -5.63 12.41 0.00
N GLY A 310 -5.46 11.68 -1.09
CA GLY A 310 -6.27 10.50 -1.38
C GLY A 310 -5.92 9.30 -0.52
N GLU A 311 -4.62 9.01 -0.35
CA GLU A 311 -4.14 7.86 0.41
C GLU A 311 -4.38 7.99 1.93
N MET A 312 -4.59 9.20 2.42
CA MET A 312 -4.93 9.49 3.82
C MET A 312 -6.42 9.73 4.07
N ALA A 313 -7.30 9.29 3.18
CA ALA A 313 -8.75 9.55 3.28
C ALA A 313 -9.37 9.11 4.62
N ASP A 314 -8.80 8.10 5.28
CA ASP A 314 -9.21 7.59 6.59
C ASP A 314 -8.50 8.28 7.77
N ALA A 315 -7.62 9.26 7.53
CA ALA A 315 -6.89 9.94 8.60
C ALA A 315 -7.70 11.10 9.19
N ASP A 316 -7.62 11.26 10.51
CA ASP A 316 -8.15 12.44 11.19
C ASP A 316 -7.30 13.66 10.90
N TRP A 317 -5.97 13.47 10.90
CA TRP A 317 -4.99 14.52 10.63
C TRP A 317 -3.94 14.06 9.63
N GLY A 318 -3.49 15.00 8.77
CA GLY A 318 -2.47 14.73 7.75
C GLY A 318 -1.35 15.77 7.75
N TYR A 319 -0.12 15.27 7.68
CA TYR A 319 1.10 16.03 7.42
C TYR A 319 1.56 15.69 6.00
N VAL A 320 1.46 16.62 5.07
CA VAL A 320 1.65 16.35 3.63
C VAL A 320 2.68 17.29 3.04
N GLY A 321 3.78 16.75 2.53
CA GLY A 321 4.85 17.52 1.90
C GLY A 321 4.43 18.19 0.59
N GLU A 322 4.74 19.47 0.44
CA GLU A 322 4.50 20.25 -0.78
C GLU A 322 5.78 20.44 -1.62
N GLY A 323 6.94 20.15 -1.04
CA GLY A 323 8.25 20.47 -1.60
C GLY A 323 8.76 21.86 -1.18
N ASN A 324 10.02 22.15 -1.51
CA ASN A 324 10.70 23.40 -1.15
C ASN A 324 10.66 23.74 0.35
N GLY A 325 10.76 22.73 1.24
CA GLY A 325 10.71 22.88 2.68
C GLY A 325 9.36 23.33 3.24
N LYS A 326 8.27 23.03 2.53
CA LYS A 326 6.90 23.37 2.93
C LYS A 326 6.02 22.16 3.06
N VAL A 327 5.04 22.26 3.96
CA VAL A 327 4.07 21.23 4.33
C VAL A 327 2.67 21.82 4.36
N SER A 328 1.69 21.06 3.94
CA SER A 328 0.27 21.28 4.22
C SER A 328 -0.19 20.41 5.37
N ILE A 329 -1.00 20.96 6.26
CA ILE A 329 -1.67 20.23 7.34
C ILE A 329 -3.13 20.05 6.94
N TYR A 330 -3.62 18.84 7.05
CA TYR A 330 -4.97 18.45 6.74
C TYR A 330 -5.72 18.03 8.02
N HIS A 331 -6.98 18.39 8.08
CA HIS A 331 -7.95 17.79 8.97
C HIS A 331 -8.95 17.02 8.11
N ARG A 332 -8.90 15.69 8.21
CA ARG A 332 -9.58 14.80 7.26
C ARG A 332 -9.16 15.14 5.81
N ASN A 333 -10.12 15.44 4.94
CA ASN A 333 -9.87 15.73 3.52
C ASN A 333 -9.61 17.21 3.21
N GLU A 334 -9.60 18.10 4.22
CA GLU A 334 -9.44 19.53 4.01
C GLU A 334 -8.07 20.04 4.47
N ALA A 335 -7.38 20.76 3.60
CA ALA A 335 -6.13 21.43 3.96
C ALA A 335 -6.47 22.67 4.83
N VAL A 336 -6.22 22.54 6.15
CA VAL A 336 -6.49 23.60 7.13
C VAL A 336 -5.35 24.61 7.23
N LEU A 337 -4.11 24.19 6.95
CA LEU A 337 -2.94 25.06 6.77
C LEU A 337 -2.17 24.64 5.54
N LYS A 338 -1.70 25.64 4.76
CA LYS A 338 -0.87 25.41 3.57
C LYS A 338 0.42 26.22 3.68
N HIS A 339 1.46 25.73 3.00
CA HIS A 339 2.75 26.39 2.88
C HIS A 339 3.46 26.63 4.22
N VAL A 340 3.19 25.78 5.22
CA VAL A 340 3.85 25.84 6.54
C VAL A 340 5.31 25.44 6.35
N PRO A 341 6.27 26.20 6.92
CA PRO A 341 7.67 25.76 6.94
C PRO A 341 7.81 24.41 7.63
N GLU A 342 8.59 23.50 7.06
CA GLU A 342 8.78 22.13 7.60
C GLU A 342 9.21 22.15 9.07
N ALA A 343 10.10 23.09 9.44
CA ALA A 343 10.58 23.24 10.82
C ALA A 343 9.49 23.57 11.84
N GLU A 344 8.36 24.14 11.42
CA GLU A 344 7.24 24.53 12.28
C GLU A 344 6.05 23.56 12.16
N ALA A 345 6.05 22.70 11.14
CA ALA A 345 4.86 21.99 10.73
C ALA A 345 4.34 21.00 11.79
N VAL A 346 5.24 20.34 12.52
CA VAL A 346 4.85 19.41 13.60
C VAL A 346 4.24 20.17 14.78
N ASP A 347 4.79 21.33 15.16
CA ASP A 347 4.22 22.16 16.21
C ASP A 347 2.83 22.67 15.83
N ARG A 348 2.67 23.11 14.58
CA ARG A 348 1.36 23.54 14.07
C ARG A 348 0.34 22.43 14.03
N LEU A 349 0.76 21.21 13.66
CA LEU A 349 -0.12 20.03 13.70
C LEU A 349 -0.63 19.79 15.11
N LEU A 350 0.25 19.78 16.11
CA LEU A 350 -0.12 19.56 17.50
C LEU A 350 -1.04 20.66 18.05
N GLU A 351 -0.76 21.94 17.77
CA GLU A 351 -1.63 23.06 18.15
C GLU A 351 -3.05 22.91 17.60
N LEU A 352 -3.18 22.41 16.36
CA LEU A 352 -4.49 22.19 15.72
C LEU A 352 -5.22 21.01 16.34
N ILE A 353 -4.52 19.92 16.65
CA ILE A 353 -5.09 18.75 17.33
C ILE A 353 -5.63 19.16 18.70
N GLU A 354 -4.82 19.84 19.52
CA GLU A 354 -5.23 20.30 20.86
C GLU A 354 -6.45 21.23 20.83
N ARG A 355 -6.55 22.12 19.83
CA ARG A 355 -7.71 23.00 19.64
C ARG A 355 -8.97 22.27 19.20
N ALA A 356 -8.83 21.17 18.48
CA ALA A 356 -9.97 20.39 18.01
C ALA A 356 -10.52 19.45 19.11
N GLU A 357 -9.71 19.09 20.09
CA GLU A 357 -10.09 18.25 21.24
C GLU A 357 -10.64 19.09 22.44
N SER A 358 -10.47 20.41 22.41
CA SER A 358 -10.94 21.35 23.44
C SER A 358 -12.37 21.80 23.15
#